data_26c44fc5f747028de249377bbfa60cee
#
_entry.id   26c44fc5f747028de249377bbfa60cee
#
_cell.length_a   1.000
_cell.length_b   1.000
_cell.length_c   1.000
_cell.angle_alpha   90.00
_cell.angle_beta   90.00
_cell.angle_gamma   90.00
#
_symmetry.space_group_name_H-M   'P 1'
#
loop_
_entity.id
_entity.type
_entity.pdbx_description
1 polymer ?
#
loop_
_entity_poly.entity_id
_entity_poly.type
_entity_poly.pdbx_seq_one_letter_code
_entity_poly.pdbx_strand_id
1 'polypeptide(L)'
;MKFIVIGLGYFGSTLAISLTEQGHEVIGIDNKYERVDELKNQIGNVMEMDTTNENAVKTLPLNDTDAVIVAIGEDVGSSILTLSILKKLQVKNIIGRIISPMHKSILNQIGIGNTVHPESETAMMISLQLQVKNALKITEIDSDNVIVEFKVPQKYVSHTLETANLDSRFHLKTVAIKTLEKKGLLTREHISTTLSPSDSYIFKENDVIVVAGLLENMKKFAIEQ
;
A
#
# COMPACT_ATOMS: atom_id res chain seq x y z
N MET A 1 4.45 -16.43 7.20
CA MET A 1 3.42 -15.94 8.10
C MET A 1 2.07 -16.47 7.64
N LYS A 2 1.07 -16.53 8.54
CA LYS A 2 -0.29 -17.01 8.24
C LYS A 2 -1.30 -15.89 8.42
N PHE A 3 -2.17 -15.71 7.44
CA PHE A 3 -3.19 -14.67 7.42
C PHE A 3 -4.57 -15.24 7.14
N ILE A 4 -5.59 -14.65 7.75
CA ILE A 4 -6.98 -14.90 7.38
C ILE A 4 -7.56 -13.58 6.86
N VAL A 5 -8.12 -13.61 5.65
CA VAL A 5 -8.78 -12.46 5.03
C VAL A 5 -10.27 -12.77 4.87
N ILE A 6 -11.10 -12.03 5.58
CA ILE A 6 -12.55 -12.18 5.60
C ILE A 6 -13.21 -11.08 4.77
N GLY A 7 -13.97 -11.48 3.78
CA GLY A 7 -14.55 -10.61 2.75
C GLY A 7 -13.62 -10.49 1.55
N LEU A 8 -13.92 -11.24 0.48
CA LEU A 8 -13.13 -11.31 -0.75
C LEU A 8 -13.71 -10.40 -1.87
N GLY A 9 -14.22 -9.24 -1.48
CA GLY A 9 -14.45 -8.15 -2.41
C GLY A 9 -13.15 -7.63 -2.99
N TYR A 10 -13.19 -6.56 -3.82
CA TYR A 10 -12.01 -6.07 -4.53
C TYR A 10 -10.78 -5.85 -3.62
N PHE A 11 -10.95 -5.18 -2.48
CA PHE A 11 -9.85 -4.95 -1.54
C PHE A 11 -9.33 -6.25 -0.92
N GLY A 12 -10.23 -7.08 -0.38
CA GLY A 12 -9.84 -8.31 0.32
C GLY A 12 -9.20 -9.34 -0.61
N SER A 13 -9.73 -9.52 -1.83
CA SER A 13 -9.15 -10.43 -2.83
C SER A 13 -7.75 -9.96 -3.28
N THR A 14 -7.60 -8.66 -3.57
CA THR A 14 -6.29 -8.10 -3.95
C THR A 14 -5.26 -8.29 -2.83
N LEU A 15 -5.65 -8.04 -1.57
CA LEU A 15 -4.76 -8.24 -0.42
C LEU A 15 -4.37 -9.71 -0.26
N ALA A 16 -5.35 -10.63 -0.32
CA ALA A 16 -5.12 -12.06 -0.15
C ALA A 16 -4.21 -12.63 -1.25
N ILE A 17 -4.42 -12.23 -2.51
CA ILE A 17 -3.56 -12.62 -3.65
C ILE A 17 -2.14 -12.09 -3.43
N SER A 18 -1.99 -10.81 -3.11
CA SER A 18 -0.67 -10.19 -2.89
C SER A 18 0.12 -10.87 -1.77
N LEU A 19 -0.54 -11.21 -0.65
CA LEU A 19 0.09 -11.96 0.44
C LEU A 19 0.51 -13.37 0.00
N THR A 20 -0.31 -14.04 -0.82
CA THR A 20 0.01 -15.36 -1.37
C THR A 20 1.22 -15.31 -2.31
N GLU A 21 1.27 -14.32 -3.20
CA GLU A 21 2.39 -14.09 -4.12
C GLU A 21 3.71 -13.79 -3.39
N GLN A 22 3.62 -13.19 -2.20
CA GLN A 22 4.77 -12.94 -1.32
C GLN A 22 5.20 -14.20 -0.53
N GLY A 23 4.56 -15.35 -0.75
CA GLY A 23 4.89 -16.63 -0.14
C GLY A 23 4.31 -16.83 1.26
N HIS A 24 3.25 -16.11 1.62
CA HIS A 24 2.55 -16.30 2.89
C HIS A 24 1.42 -17.33 2.77
N GLU A 25 1.09 -17.99 3.86
CA GLU A 25 -0.08 -18.87 3.96
C GLU A 25 -1.32 -18.01 4.19
N VAL A 26 -2.28 -18.06 3.27
CA VAL A 26 -3.48 -17.23 3.32
C VAL A 26 -4.74 -18.11 3.29
N ILE A 27 -5.67 -17.81 4.19
CA ILE A 27 -7.03 -18.36 4.18
C ILE A 27 -7.96 -17.21 3.78
N GLY A 28 -8.57 -17.30 2.61
CA GLY A 28 -9.59 -16.37 2.13
C GLY A 28 -10.99 -16.86 2.50
N ILE A 29 -11.84 -15.97 3.01
CA ILE A 29 -13.21 -16.30 3.43
C ILE A 29 -14.19 -15.30 2.84
N ASP A 30 -15.25 -15.78 2.22
CA ASP A 30 -16.41 -14.98 1.82
C ASP A 30 -17.69 -15.77 2.03
N ASN A 31 -18.81 -15.10 2.14
CA ASN A 31 -20.13 -15.74 2.23
C ASN A 31 -20.78 -15.99 0.87
N LYS A 32 -20.13 -15.58 -0.23
CA LYS A 32 -20.59 -15.77 -1.61
C LYS A 32 -19.74 -16.83 -2.30
N TYR A 33 -20.36 -17.94 -2.69
CA TYR A 33 -19.68 -19.04 -3.38
C TYR A 33 -18.94 -18.58 -4.63
N GLU A 34 -19.53 -17.66 -5.41
CA GLU A 34 -18.93 -17.17 -6.65
C GLU A 34 -17.54 -16.55 -6.41
N ARG A 35 -17.37 -15.76 -5.35
CA ARG A 35 -16.09 -15.15 -4.99
C ARG A 35 -15.05 -16.18 -4.56
N VAL A 36 -15.49 -17.21 -3.84
CA VAL A 36 -14.65 -18.32 -3.42
C VAL A 36 -14.16 -19.12 -4.62
N ASP A 37 -15.05 -19.45 -5.55
CA ASP A 37 -14.73 -20.22 -6.75
C ASP A 37 -13.76 -19.49 -7.69
N GLU A 38 -13.91 -18.18 -7.85
CA GLU A 38 -13.01 -17.34 -8.67
C GLU A 38 -11.57 -17.32 -8.13
N LEU A 39 -11.38 -17.45 -6.81
CA LEU A 39 -10.10 -17.23 -6.16
C LEU A 39 -9.37 -18.53 -5.76
N LYS A 40 -9.98 -19.68 -5.89
CA LYS A 40 -9.43 -20.98 -5.46
C LYS A 40 -8.08 -21.37 -6.09
N ASN A 41 -7.75 -20.81 -7.26
CA ASN A 41 -6.49 -21.06 -7.96
C ASN A 41 -5.43 -19.97 -7.67
N GLN A 42 -5.78 -18.92 -6.97
CA GLN A 42 -4.91 -17.76 -6.71
C GLN A 42 -4.53 -17.64 -5.23
N ILE A 43 -5.36 -18.19 -4.35
CA ILE A 43 -5.15 -18.20 -2.90
C ILE A 43 -5.09 -19.64 -2.44
N GLY A 44 -4.13 -19.97 -1.58
CA GLY A 44 -3.85 -21.35 -1.18
C GLY A 44 -5.04 -22.09 -0.54
N ASN A 45 -5.81 -21.39 0.29
CA ASN A 45 -7.04 -21.91 0.89
C ASN A 45 -8.14 -20.86 0.80
N VAL A 46 -9.27 -21.20 0.19
CA VAL A 46 -10.45 -20.34 0.13
C VAL A 46 -11.67 -21.11 0.57
N MET A 47 -12.53 -20.54 1.39
CA MET A 47 -13.72 -21.19 1.88
C MET A 47 -14.94 -20.27 1.93
N GLU A 48 -16.11 -20.85 1.64
CA GLU A 48 -17.38 -20.20 1.86
C GLU A 48 -17.78 -20.30 3.34
N MET A 49 -18.02 -19.17 4.00
CA MET A 49 -18.40 -19.14 5.39
C MET A 49 -19.16 -17.87 5.75
N ASP A 50 -20.23 -18.00 6.50
CA ASP A 50 -20.85 -16.87 7.19
C ASP A 50 -20.12 -16.58 8.50
N THR A 51 -19.30 -15.53 8.51
CA THR A 51 -18.50 -15.13 9.67
C THR A 51 -19.29 -14.35 10.72
N THR A 52 -20.57 -14.08 10.51
CA THR A 52 -21.48 -13.61 11.57
C THR A 52 -21.94 -14.74 12.48
N ASN A 53 -21.66 -15.99 12.11
CA ASN A 53 -21.90 -17.17 12.93
C ASN A 53 -20.65 -17.50 13.76
N GLU A 54 -20.73 -17.28 15.08
CA GLU A 54 -19.63 -17.54 16.02
C GLU A 54 -19.13 -19.00 15.97
N ASN A 55 -20.02 -19.98 15.79
CA ASN A 55 -19.63 -21.38 15.74
C ASN A 55 -18.82 -21.68 14.48
N ALA A 56 -19.14 -21.07 13.36
CA ALA A 56 -18.34 -21.19 12.13
C ALA A 56 -16.94 -20.57 12.34
N VAL A 57 -16.86 -19.36 12.88
CA VAL A 57 -15.58 -18.67 13.13
C VAL A 57 -14.67 -19.45 14.09
N LYS A 58 -15.21 -20.18 15.07
CA LYS A 58 -14.44 -21.04 15.98
C LYS A 58 -13.74 -22.20 15.32
N THR A 59 -14.13 -22.59 14.11
CA THR A 59 -13.46 -23.68 13.36
C THR A 59 -12.17 -23.22 12.68
N LEU A 60 -11.94 -21.91 12.60
CA LEU A 60 -10.75 -21.34 12.00
C LEU A 60 -9.52 -21.48 12.91
N PRO A 61 -8.31 -21.60 12.34
CA PRO A 61 -7.08 -21.75 13.10
C PRO A 61 -6.59 -20.41 13.68
N LEU A 62 -7.44 -19.72 14.47
CA LEU A 62 -7.22 -18.36 14.96
C LEU A 62 -5.97 -18.24 15.85
N ASN A 63 -5.61 -19.29 16.59
CA ASN A 63 -4.44 -19.29 17.47
C ASN A 63 -3.11 -19.43 16.74
N ASP A 64 -3.12 -19.95 15.53
CA ASP A 64 -1.94 -20.17 14.66
C ASP A 64 -1.92 -19.17 13.50
N THR A 65 -2.53 -18.01 13.68
CA THR A 65 -2.65 -16.96 12.67
C THR A 65 -1.97 -15.68 13.15
N ASP A 66 -1.11 -15.10 12.31
CA ASP A 66 -0.39 -13.85 12.62
C ASP A 66 -1.31 -12.62 12.60
N ALA A 67 -2.28 -12.59 11.69
CA ALA A 67 -3.33 -11.56 11.68
C ALA A 67 -4.61 -12.04 10.97
N VAL A 68 -5.75 -11.53 11.45
CA VAL A 68 -7.06 -11.68 10.80
C VAL A 68 -7.51 -10.31 10.29
N ILE A 69 -7.74 -10.21 8.98
CA ILE A 69 -8.16 -8.99 8.31
C ILE A 69 -9.65 -9.11 7.93
N VAL A 70 -10.48 -8.23 8.48
CA VAL A 70 -11.90 -8.13 8.10
C VAL A 70 -12.04 -7.04 7.05
N ALA A 71 -12.14 -7.47 5.79
CA ALA A 71 -12.20 -6.62 4.60
C ALA A 71 -13.63 -6.38 4.08
N ILE A 72 -14.66 -6.77 4.85
CA ILE A 72 -16.07 -6.58 4.51
C ILE A 72 -16.37 -5.09 4.37
N GLY A 73 -16.88 -4.66 3.21
CA GLY A 73 -17.17 -3.26 2.91
C GLY A 73 -18.59 -2.99 2.45
N GLU A 74 -19.32 -4.02 2.00
CA GLU A 74 -20.70 -3.88 1.49
C GLU A 74 -21.74 -3.92 2.63
N ASP A 75 -21.44 -4.60 3.73
CA ASP A 75 -22.34 -4.78 4.87
C ASP A 75 -21.65 -4.41 6.19
N VAL A 76 -22.00 -3.23 6.70
CA VAL A 76 -21.49 -2.69 7.98
C VAL A 76 -21.87 -3.59 9.16
N GLY A 77 -23.10 -4.13 9.15
CA GLY A 77 -23.59 -5.01 10.21
C GLY A 77 -22.77 -6.28 10.33
N SER A 78 -22.58 -6.98 9.21
CA SER A 78 -21.73 -8.19 9.16
C SER A 78 -20.28 -7.90 9.53
N SER A 79 -19.72 -6.75 9.12
CA SER A 79 -18.37 -6.33 9.51
C SER A 79 -18.26 -6.19 11.05
N ILE A 80 -19.17 -5.46 11.67
CA ILE A 80 -19.18 -5.23 13.14
C ILE A 80 -19.36 -6.55 13.90
N LEU A 81 -20.29 -7.40 13.46
CA LEU A 81 -20.53 -8.70 14.10
C LEU A 81 -19.30 -9.60 14.01
N THR A 82 -18.71 -9.74 12.83
CA THR A 82 -17.50 -10.53 12.62
C THR A 82 -16.35 -10.03 13.50
N LEU A 83 -16.08 -8.72 13.51
CA LEU A 83 -15.04 -8.11 14.34
C LEU A 83 -15.30 -8.32 15.84
N SER A 84 -16.55 -8.22 16.28
CA SER A 84 -16.96 -8.47 17.67
C SER A 84 -16.73 -9.92 18.08
N ILE A 85 -17.04 -10.89 17.20
CA ILE A 85 -16.79 -12.31 17.42
C ILE A 85 -15.29 -12.57 17.55
N LEU A 86 -14.47 -12.07 16.63
CA LEU A 86 -13.00 -12.22 16.68
C LEU A 86 -12.44 -11.63 17.99
N LYS A 87 -12.93 -10.47 18.41
CA LYS A 87 -12.55 -9.84 19.67
C LYS A 87 -12.93 -10.70 20.89
N LYS A 88 -14.15 -11.23 20.91
CA LYS A 88 -14.63 -12.16 21.96
C LYS A 88 -13.79 -13.43 22.01
N LEU A 89 -13.33 -13.94 20.86
CA LEU A 89 -12.45 -15.10 20.74
C LEU A 89 -10.98 -14.76 21.05
N GLN A 90 -10.68 -13.54 21.48
CA GLN A 90 -9.36 -13.08 21.89
C GLN A 90 -8.29 -13.21 20.78
N VAL A 91 -8.66 -13.03 19.52
CA VAL A 91 -7.71 -12.97 18.42
C VAL A 91 -6.74 -11.80 18.65
N LYS A 92 -5.44 -12.07 18.60
CA LYS A 92 -4.41 -11.12 19.03
C LYS A 92 -4.28 -9.92 18.09
N ASN A 93 -4.30 -10.17 16.79
CA ASN A 93 -4.07 -9.15 15.77
C ASN A 93 -5.25 -9.14 14.79
N ILE A 94 -6.14 -8.17 14.98
CA ILE A 94 -7.33 -7.97 14.14
C ILE A 94 -7.17 -6.65 13.42
N ILE A 95 -7.30 -6.66 12.09
CA ILE A 95 -7.31 -5.46 11.26
C ILE A 95 -8.71 -5.31 10.68
N GLY A 96 -9.38 -4.19 10.97
CA GLY A 96 -10.72 -3.90 10.48
C GLY A 96 -10.70 -2.89 9.32
N ARG A 97 -11.34 -3.20 8.19
CA ARG A 97 -11.62 -2.19 7.16
C ARG A 97 -12.76 -1.31 7.62
N ILE A 98 -12.54 -0.01 7.64
CA ILE A 98 -13.57 0.99 7.90
C ILE A 98 -14.09 1.56 6.58
N ILE A 99 -15.38 1.94 6.56
CA ILE A 99 -16.07 2.49 5.39
C ILE A 99 -16.73 3.82 5.67
N SER A 100 -16.75 4.25 6.94
CA SER A 100 -17.28 5.55 7.35
C SER A 100 -16.74 5.96 8.73
N PRO A 101 -16.80 7.28 9.06
CA PRO A 101 -16.41 7.76 10.39
C PRO A 101 -17.23 7.14 11.53
N MET A 102 -18.53 6.90 11.31
CA MET A 102 -19.39 6.24 12.28
C MET A 102 -18.95 4.79 12.51
N HIS A 103 -18.65 4.05 11.45
CA HIS A 103 -18.11 2.68 11.55
C HIS A 103 -16.83 2.66 12.37
N LYS A 104 -15.88 3.57 12.10
CA LYS A 104 -14.64 3.73 12.88
C LYS A 104 -14.93 3.95 14.36
N SER A 105 -15.89 4.82 14.69
CA SER A 105 -16.27 5.10 16.08
C SER A 105 -16.77 3.84 16.79
N ILE A 106 -17.62 3.05 16.14
CA ILE A 106 -18.14 1.78 16.69
C ILE A 106 -16.99 0.79 16.92
N LEU A 107 -16.09 0.63 15.93
CA LEU A 107 -14.96 -0.29 16.07
C LEU A 107 -14.05 0.08 17.23
N ASN A 108 -13.79 1.37 17.42
CA ASN A 108 -13.02 1.86 18.57
C ASN A 108 -13.70 1.52 19.91
N GLN A 109 -15.04 1.67 19.99
CA GLN A 109 -15.80 1.34 21.21
C GLN A 109 -15.75 -0.14 21.56
N ILE A 110 -15.72 -1.03 20.58
CA ILE A 110 -15.54 -2.49 20.81
C ILE A 110 -14.07 -2.90 20.96
N GLY A 111 -13.15 -1.94 20.94
CA GLY A 111 -11.73 -2.17 21.17
C GLY A 111 -10.95 -2.70 19.95
N ILE A 112 -11.41 -2.41 18.74
CA ILE A 112 -10.70 -2.65 17.47
C ILE A 112 -10.05 -1.32 17.06
N GLY A 113 -8.78 -1.12 17.46
CA GLY A 113 -8.02 0.09 17.16
C GLY A 113 -7.19 0.01 15.88
N ASN A 114 -6.84 -1.20 15.43
CA ASN A 114 -6.08 -1.38 14.20
C ASN A 114 -7.04 -1.42 13.02
N THR A 115 -7.12 -0.32 12.27
CA THR A 115 -8.09 -0.15 11.18
C THR A 115 -7.43 0.45 9.94
N VAL A 116 -7.94 0.10 8.76
CA VAL A 116 -7.52 0.63 7.46
C VAL A 116 -8.73 1.22 6.74
N HIS A 117 -8.51 2.31 6.00
CA HIS A 117 -9.52 2.97 5.15
C HIS A 117 -8.97 3.15 3.73
N PRO A 118 -8.94 2.08 2.92
CA PRO A 118 -8.25 2.06 1.63
C PRO A 118 -8.65 3.20 0.69
N GLU A 119 -9.94 3.52 0.64
CA GLU A 119 -10.47 4.58 -0.22
C GLU A 119 -9.95 5.96 0.20
N SER A 120 -9.91 6.24 1.49
CA SER A 120 -9.43 7.52 2.01
C SER A 120 -7.92 7.68 1.81
N GLU A 121 -7.16 6.64 2.14
CA GLU A 121 -5.71 6.61 1.98
C GLU A 121 -5.30 6.81 0.52
N THR A 122 -5.99 6.11 -0.41
CA THR A 122 -5.76 6.26 -1.84
C THR A 122 -6.16 7.64 -2.35
N ALA A 123 -7.30 8.18 -1.90
CA ALA A 123 -7.75 9.52 -2.29
C ALA A 123 -6.78 10.61 -1.81
N MET A 124 -6.26 10.49 -0.59
CA MET A 124 -5.23 11.42 -0.07
C MET A 124 -3.94 11.33 -0.90
N MET A 125 -3.47 10.14 -1.21
CA MET A 125 -2.29 9.92 -2.05
C MET A 125 -2.45 10.56 -3.43
N ILE A 126 -3.59 10.35 -4.10
CA ILE A 126 -3.89 10.96 -5.41
C ILE A 126 -3.97 12.49 -5.27
N SER A 127 -4.62 13.00 -4.22
CA SER A 127 -4.72 14.44 -3.96
C SER A 127 -3.35 15.12 -3.82
N LEU A 128 -2.41 14.47 -3.13
CA LEU A 128 -1.04 14.95 -3.02
C LEU A 128 -0.32 14.90 -4.38
N GLN A 129 -0.47 13.80 -5.11
CA GLN A 129 0.17 13.64 -6.42
C GLN A 129 -0.28 14.69 -7.42
N LEU A 130 -1.57 15.04 -7.42
CA LEU A 130 -2.12 16.09 -8.29
C LEU A 130 -1.61 17.49 -7.96
N GLN A 131 -1.09 17.74 -6.75
CA GLN A 131 -0.52 19.03 -6.36
C GLN A 131 0.91 19.25 -6.87
N VAL A 132 1.62 18.19 -7.24
CA VAL A 132 3.02 18.26 -7.68
C VAL A 132 3.10 17.85 -9.15
N LYS A 133 3.29 18.83 -10.03
CA LYS A 133 3.37 18.58 -11.48
C LYS A 133 4.51 17.62 -11.79
N ASN A 134 4.30 16.71 -12.74
CA ASN A 134 5.28 15.72 -13.20
C ASN A 134 5.75 14.72 -12.12
N ALA A 135 5.13 14.68 -10.93
CA ALA A 135 5.41 13.64 -9.95
C ALA A 135 4.94 12.27 -10.47
N LEU A 136 5.84 11.29 -10.49
CA LEU A 136 5.50 9.91 -10.83
C LEU A 136 4.86 9.19 -9.63
N LYS A 137 5.38 9.46 -8.45
CA LYS A 137 4.90 8.93 -7.19
C LYS A 137 5.18 9.94 -6.07
N ILE A 138 4.28 10.00 -5.11
CA ILE A 138 4.45 10.80 -3.90
C ILE A 138 4.14 9.94 -2.68
N THR A 139 4.94 10.10 -1.64
CA THR A 139 4.75 9.40 -0.36
C THR A 139 4.86 10.43 0.74
N GLU A 140 3.82 10.56 1.55
CA GLU A 140 3.80 11.43 2.72
C GLU A 140 4.69 10.86 3.82
N ILE A 141 5.52 11.71 4.43
CA ILE A 141 6.30 11.38 5.64
C ILE A 141 5.55 11.92 6.86
N ASP A 142 5.13 13.19 6.77
CA ASP A 142 4.31 13.88 7.76
C ASP A 142 3.48 14.99 7.07
N SER A 143 2.84 15.88 7.85
CA SER A 143 1.98 16.94 7.33
C SER A 143 2.62 17.84 6.27
N ASP A 144 3.94 18.01 6.31
CA ASP A 144 4.67 18.99 5.50
C ASP A 144 5.72 18.33 4.59
N ASN A 145 6.25 17.19 5.01
CA ASN A 145 7.35 16.51 4.35
C ASN A 145 6.88 15.34 3.51
N VAL A 146 7.44 15.23 2.31
CA VAL A 146 7.11 14.19 1.33
C VAL A 146 8.38 13.62 0.69
N ILE A 147 8.27 12.39 0.19
CA ILE A 147 9.22 11.81 -0.76
C ILE A 147 8.53 11.79 -2.11
N VAL A 148 9.20 12.32 -3.14
CA VAL A 148 8.64 12.36 -4.50
C VAL A 148 9.60 11.75 -5.49
N GLU A 149 9.04 10.99 -6.42
CA GLU A 149 9.74 10.44 -7.58
C GLU A 149 9.45 11.31 -8.79
N PHE A 150 10.49 11.83 -9.44
CA PHE A 150 10.42 12.58 -10.68
C PHE A 150 11.26 11.92 -11.76
N LYS A 151 10.80 11.97 -13.01
CA LYS A 151 11.76 11.79 -14.12
C LYS A 151 12.82 12.86 -14.02
N VAL A 152 14.08 12.50 -14.29
CA VAL A 152 15.15 13.50 -14.35
C VAL A 152 14.83 14.49 -15.49
N PRO A 153 14.71 15.79 -15.18
CA PRO A 153 14.48 16.81 -16.19
C PRO A 153 15.59 16.83 -17.24
N GLN A 154 15.24 17.04 -18.51
CA GLN A 154 16.20 17.02 -19.63
C GLN A 154 17.41 17.93 -19.41
N LYS A 155 17.22 19.07 -18.74
CA LYS A 155 18.30 20.02 -18.42
C LYS A 155 19.37 19.46 -17.46
N TYR A 156 19.08 18.39 -16.74
CA TYR A 156 20.03 17.73 -15.82
C TYR A 156 20.68 16.48 -16.42
N VAL A 157 20.18 15.99 -17.55
CA VAL A 157 20.78 14.83 -18.23
C VAL A 157 22.24 15.14 -18.59
N SER A 158 23.14 14.20 -18.31
CA SER A 158 24.60 14.34 -18.46
C SER A 158 25.28 15.29 -17.47
N HIS A 159 24.54 15.85 -16.50
CA HIS A 159 25.11 16.62 -15.39
C HIS A 159 25.31 15.71 -14.16
N THR A 160 26.22 16.09 -13.28
CA THR A 160 26.40 15.39 -12.01
C THR A 160 25.33 15.83 -10.99
N LEU A 161 25.09 15.00 -9.98
CA LEU A 161 24.21 15.34 -8.87
C LEU A 161 24.66 16.63 -8.18
N GLU A 162 25.96 16.81 -8.00
CA GLU A 162 26.57 18.03 -7.45
C GLU A 162 26.20 19.28 -8.27
N THR A 163 26.34 19.21 -9.61
CA THR A 163 26.03 20.36 -10.48
C THR A 163 24.55 20.68 -10.55
N ALA A 164 23.67 19.68 -10.39
CA ALA A 164 22.23 19.90 -10.27
C ALA A 164 21.86 20.67 -8.99
N ASN A 165 22.67 20.50 -7.94
CA ASN A 165 22.63 21.27 -6.69
C ASN A 165 21.22 21.43 -6.09
N LEU A 166 20.49 20.30 -6.00
CA LEU A 166 19.09 20.29 -5.58
C LEU A 166 18.91 20.71 -4.12
N ASP A 167 19.89 20.40 -3.29
CA ASP A 167 19.88 20.76 -1.86
C ASP A 167 19.94 22.28 -1.67
N SER A 168 20.91 22.96 -2.25
CA SER A 168 21.05 24.42 -2.05
C SER A 168 19.99 25.22 -2.80
N ARG A 169 19.52 24.72 -3.96
CA ARG A 169 18.54 25.44 -4.80
C ARG A 169 17.10 25.27 -4.32
N PHE A 170 16.73 24.09 -3.89
CA PHE A 170 15.35 23.72 -3.59
C PHE A 170 15.19 23.14 -2.19
N HIS A 171 16.26 22.98 -1.41
CA HIS A 171 16.26 22.28 -0.11
C HIS A 171 15.66 20.87 -0.22
N LEU A 172 16.04 20.15 -1.28
CA LEU A 172 15.62 18.79 -1.55
C LEU A 172 16.80 17.82 -1.39
N LYS A 173 16.62 16.81 -0.55
CA LYS A 173 17.62 15.75 -0.36
C LYS A 173 17.39 14.62 -1.36
N THR A 174 18.41 14.28 -2.13
CA THR A 174 18.35 13.09 -3.00
C THR A 174 18.49 11.84 -2.16
N VAL A 175 17.47 10.98 -2.20
CA VAL A 175 17.41 9.72 -1.45
C VAL A 175 17.89 8.55 -2.31
N ALA A 176 17.47 8.53 -3.57
CA ALA A 176 17.82 7.47 -4.51
C ALA A 176 17.74 7.94 -5.95
N ILE A 177 18.35 7.18 -6.84
CA ILE A 177 18.16 7.27 -8.29
C ILE A 177 17.77 5.87 -8.79
N LYS A 178 16.67 5.79 -9.53
CA LYS A 178 16.20 4.58 -10.21
C LYS A 178 16.53 4.70 -11.68
N THR A 179 17.27 3.74 -12.22
CA THR A 179 17.61 3.68 -13.65
C THR A 179 16.83 2.57 -14.30
N LEU A 180 16.10 2.87 -15.37
CA LEU A 180 15.42 1.88 -16.21
C LEU A 180 16.44 1.25 -17.17
N GLU A 181 16.89 0.03 -16.86
CA GLU A 181 17.76 -0.75 -17.73
C GLU A 181 16.93 -1.71 -18.60
N LYS A 182 17.05 -1.60 -19.92
CA LYS A 182 16.51 -2.60 -20.84
C LYS A 182 17.51 -3.76 -20.95
N LYS A 183 17.28 -4.86 -20.25
CA LYS A 183 18.08 -6.08 -20.37
C LYS A 183 17.47 -7.06 -21.37
N GLY A 184 18.08 -7.20 -22.54
CA GLY A 184 17.89 -8.30 -23.50
C GLY A 184 16.76 -8.11 -24.52
N LEU A 185 16.72 -9.03 -25.52
CA LEU A 185 15.76 -9.07 -26.62
C LEU A 185 14.30 -9.38 -26.22
N LEU A 186 14.07 -9.81 -24.96
CA LEU A 186 12.77 -10.06 -24.38
C LEU A 186 12.56 -9.04 -23.24
N THR A 187 11.93 -7.96 -23.57
CA THR A 187 11.60 -6.75 -22.83
C THR A 187 11.04 -7.00 -21.41
N ARG A 188 11.88 -7.36 -20.44
CA ARG A 188 11.61 -7.09 -19.02
C ARG A 188 12.41 -5.86 -18.63
N GLU A 189 11.70 -4.78 -18.34
CA GLU A 189 12.28 -3.58 -17.76
C GLU A 189 12.83 -3.93 -16.38
N HIS A 190 14.15 -3.79 -16.21
CA HIS A 190 14.79 -3.98 -14.91
C HIS A 190 15.06 -2.59 -14.33
N ILE A 191 14.49 -2.33 -13.17
CA ILE A 191 14.76 -1.10 -12.41
C ILE A 191 15.95 -1.37 -11.50
N SER A 192 17.07 -0.69 -11.76
CA SER A 192 18.22 -0.62 -10.86
C SER A 192 18.05 0.58 -9.95
N THR A 193 18.24 0.42 -8.64
CA THR A 193 18.11 1.52 -7.67
C THR A 193 19.43 1.75 -6.96
N THR A 194 19.97 2.97 -7.08
CA THR A 194 21.14 3.44 -6.33
C THR A 194 20.65 4.27 -5.14
N LEU A 195 20.80 3.74 -3.93
CA LEU A 195 20.50 4.46 -2.69
C LEU A 195 21.66 5.40 -2.33
N SER A 196 21.37 6.59 -1.81
CA SER A 196 22.33 7.60 -1.41
C SER A 196 23.44 7.80 -2.49
N PRO A 197 23.04 8.19 -3.72
CA PRO A 197 23.99 8.35 -4.81
C PRO A 197 25.09 9.36 -4.45
N SER A 198 26.31 9.13 -4.95
CA SER A 198 27.41 10.07 -4.76
C SER A 198 27.18 11.36 -5.56
N ASP A 199 27.79 12.44 -5.12
CA ASP A 199 27.73 13.74 -5.81
C ASP A 199 28.24 13.68 -7.25
N SER A 200 29.15 12.74 -7.54
CA SER A 200 29.67 12.46 -8.89
C SER A 200 28.74 11.65 -9.79
N TYR A 201 27.58 11.21 -9.31
CA TYR A 201 26.63 10.47 -10.15
C TYR A 201 26.18 11.32 -11.32
N ILE A 202 26.29 10.80 -12.55
CA ILE A 202 25.88 11.48 -13.79
C ILE A 202 24.47 10.99 -14.17
N PHE A 203 23.52 11.91 -14.26
CA PHE A 203 22.14 11.61 -14.63
C PHE A 203 22.02 11.12 -16.08
N LYS A 204 21.22 10.07 -16.28
CA LYS A 204 20.86 9.49 -17.56
C LYS A 204 19.43 9.87 -17.95
N GLU A 205 19.12 9.80 -19.24
CA GLU A 205 17.82 10.23 -19.81
C GLU A 205 16.58 9.55 -19.19
N ASN A 206 16.70 8.28 -18.77
CA ASN A 206 15.58 7.52 -18.21
C ASN A 206 15.68 7.35 -16.69
N ASP A 207 16.52 8.14 -16.04
CA ASP A 207 16.61 8.11 -14.60
C ASP A 207 15.37 8.73 -13.95
N VAL A 208 14.99 8.14 -12.83
CA VAL A 208 13.98 8.67 -11.91
C VAL A 208 14.70 9.05 -10.63
N ILE A 209 14.66 10.33 -10.29
CA ILE A 209 15.21 10.84 -9.04
C ILE A 209 14.17 10.73 -7.94
N VAL A 210 14.59 10.22 -6.79
CA VAL A 210 13.79 10.15 -5.56
C VAL A 210 14.32 11.21 -4.61
N VAL A 211 13.51 12.19 -4.29
CA VAL A 211 13.89 13.33 -3.43
C VAL A 211 12.97 13.44 -2.23
N ALA A 212 13.52 13.89 -1.10
CA ALA A 212 12.79 14.15 0.14
C ALA A 212 12.88 15.64 0.51
N GLY A 213 11.81 16.20 1.04
CA GLY A 213 11.74 17.58 1.51
C GLY A 213 10.32 18.08 1.68
N LEU A 214 10.18 19.40 1.89
CA LEU A 214 8.88 20.05 2.06
C LEU A 214 8.06 20.00 0.75
N LEU A 215 6.76 19.76 0.85
CA LEU A 215 5.83 19.73 -0.29
C LEU A 215 5.90 21.01 -1.13
N GLU A 216 6.05 22.18 -0.49
CA GLU A 216 6.19 23.45 -1.21
C GLU A 216 7.46 23.52 -2.06
N ASN A 217 8.56 22.95 -1.58
CA ASN A 217 9.81 22.88 -2.31
C ASN A 217 9.73 21.92 -3.50
N MET A 218 8.98 20.81 -3.36
CA MET A 218 8.65 19.93 -4.47
C MET A 218 7.87 20.65 -5.57
N LYS A 219 6.88 21.45 -5.18
CA LYS A 219 6.09 22.27 -6.14
C LYS A 219 6.98 23.26 -6.90
N LYS A 220 7.92 23.93 -6.22
CA LYS A 220 8.90 24.84 -6.86
C LYS A 220 9.78 24.09 -7.85
N PHE A 221 10.34 22.94 -7.44
CA PHE A 221 11.18 22.10 -8.33
C PHE A 221 10.38 21.62 -9.54
N ALA A 222 9.13 21.19 -9.36
CA ALA A 222 8.27 20.70 -10.42
C ALA A 222 7.91 21.75 -11.48
N ILE A 223 7.92 23.03 -11.16
CA ILE A 223 7.64 24.15 -12.09
C ILE A 223 8.88 24.47 -12.95
N GLU A 224 10.07 24.23 -12.43
CA GLU A 224 11.33 24.48 -13.15
C GLU A 224 11.77 23.34 -14.08
N GLN A 225 10.98 22.25 -14.18
CA GLN A 225 11.27 21.10 -15.04
C GLN A 225 11.06 21.36 -16.53
#